data_235ef43657a984b6cb6639c745431ae0
#
_entry.id   235ef43657a984b6cb6639c745431ae0
#
_cell.length_a   1.000
_cell.length_b   1.000
_cell.length_c   1.000
_cell.angle_alpha   90.00
_cell.angle_beta   90.00
_cell.angle_gamma   90.00
#
_symmetry.space_group_name_H-M   'P 1'
#
loop_
_entity.id
_entity.type
_entity.pdbx_description
1 polymer ?
#
loop_
_entity_poly.entity_id
_entity_poly.type
_entity_poly.pdbx_seq_one_letter_code
_entity_poly.pdbx_strand_id
1 'polypeptide(L)'
;KSIETKEPVETCPMCNGKNVTFGVFDRIELIKDKNETKSPENRPKYIYQVPLGFIPGVGGKTITKLLDTFETEMNILHKLSKDDIEAVVGEKVANQIENARSGNCQVQSGGGGNYGKVLVKKD
;
A
#
# COMPACT_ATOMS: atom_id res chain seq x y z
N LYS A 1 -16.70 -15.01 -4.37
CA LYS A 1 -16.81 -13.85 -3.46
C LYS A 1 -15.71 -13.96 -2.41
N SER A 2 -15.05 -12.84 -2.08
CA SER A 2 -14.17 -12.76 -0.93
C SER A 2 -15.01 -12.47 0.31
N ILE A 3 -14.70 -13.14 1.41
CA ILE A 3 -15.36 -12.97 2.72
C ILE A 3 -14.25 -12.79 3.73
N GLU A 4 -14.36 -11.76 4.55
CA GLU A 4 -13.44 -11.54 5.67
C GLU A 4 -14.00 -12.23 6.91
N THR A 5 -13.19 -13.10 7.51
CA THR A 5 -13.50 -13.79 8.77
C THR A 5 -12.37 -13.52 9.77
N LYS A 6 -12.68 -13.56 11.06
CA LYS A 6 -11.67 -13.36 12.11
C LYS A 6 -10.64 -14.49 12.18
N GLU A 7 -11.05 -15.68 11.78
CA GLU A 7 -10.23 -16.89 11.77
C GLU A 7 -10.43 -17.63 10.45
N PRO A 8 -9.42 -18.41 10.00
CA PRO A 8 -9.55 -19.24 8.81
C PRO A 8 -10.72 -20.22 8.94
N VAL A 9 -11.56 -20.33 7.92
CA VAL A 9 -12.73 -21.21 7.92
C VAL A 9 -12.65 -22.23 6.79
N GLU A 10 -12.94 -23.49 7.08
CA GLU A 10 -12.95 -24.56 6.08
C GLU A 10 -14.27 -24.63 5.28
N THR A 11 -15.30 -23.99 5.79
CA THR A 11 -16.64 -23.98 5.20
C THR A 11 -17.12 -22.55 5.04
N CYS A 12 -17.67 -22.23 3.90
CA CYS A 12 -18.21 -20.89 3.64
C CYS A 12 -19.38 -20.56 4.59
N PRO A 13 -19.30 -19.51 5.41
CA PRO A 13 -20.38 -19.16 6.34
C PRO A 13 -21.66 -18.65 5.62
N MET A 14 -21.58 -18.34 4.33
CA MET A 14 -22.72 -17.84 3.56
C MET A 14 -23.51 -18.95 2.87
N CYS A 15 -22.85 -20.00 2.39
CA CYS A 15 -23.50 -21.05 1.58
C CYS A 15 -23.18 -22.48 2.03
N ASN A 16 -22.44 -22.65 3.14
CA ASN A 16 -21.97 -23.93 3.67
C ASN A 16 -21.17 -24.79 2.66
N GLY A 17 -20.69 -24.18 1.59
CA GLY A 17 -19.82 -24.85 0.61
C GLY A 17 -18.45 -25.12 1.18
N LYS A 18 -17.89 -26.29 0.86
CA LYS A 18 -16.54 -26.72 1.31
C LYS A 18 -15.41 -26.27 0.38
N ASN A 19 -15.74 -25.64 -0.74
CA ASN A 19 -14.74 -25.16 -1.68
C ASN A 19 -14.29 -23.74 -1.30
N VAL A 20 -13.43 -23.67 -0.29
CA VAL A 20 -12.88 -22.42 0.27
C VAL A 20 -11.41 -22.32 -0.12
N THR A 21 -11.02 -21.16 -0.67
CA THR A 21 -9.61 -20.83 -0.94
C THR A 21 -9.14 -19.83 0.11
N PHE A 22 -8.11 -20.22 0.88
CA PHE A 22 -7.50 -19.36 1.88
C PHE A 22 -6.75 -18.19 1.25
N GLY A 23 -6.94 -17.01 1.81
CA GLY A 23 -6.13 -15.85 1.50
C GLY A 23 -4.72 -15.95 2.11
N VAL A 24 -3.86 -14.98 1.77
CA VAL A 24 -2.49 -14.92 2.31
C VAL A 24 -2.51 -14.78 3.84
N PHE A 25 -3.40 -13.93 4.36
CA PHE A 25 -3.55 -13.74 5.80
C PHE A 25 -3.96 -15.03 6.52
N ASP A 26 -4.97 -15.74 6.01
CA ASP A 26 -5.39 -17.03 6.57
C ASP A 26 -4.24 -18.03 6.59
N ARG A 27 -3.44 -18.04 5.52
CA ARG A 27 -2.29 -18.95 5.46
C ARG A 27 -1.23 -18.58 6.48
N ILE A 28 -0.96 -17.29 6.70
CA ILE A 28 -0.04 -16.82 7.74
C ILE A 28 -0.55 -17.24 9.12
N GLU A 29 -1.83 -17.04 9.41
CA GLU A 29 -2.44 -17.46 10.68
C GLU A 29 -2.31 -18.97 10.94
N LEU A 30 -2.47 -19.79 9.90
CA LEU A 30 -2.37 -21.23 10.00
C LEU A 30 -0.95 -21.76 10.24
N ILE A 31 0.09 -21.06 9.76
CA ILE A 31 1.48 -21.51 9.83
C ILE A 31 2.32 -20.78 10.87
N LYS A 32 1.80 -19.74 11.50
CA LYS A 32 2.53 -18.98 12.52
C LYS A 32 2.78 -19.87 13.76
N ASP A 33 3.97 -19.79 14.29
CA ASP A 33 4.39 -20.46 15.53
C ASP A 33 4.39 -19.52 16.75
N LYS A 34 4.14 -18.20 16.52
CA LYS A 34 4.12 -17.17 17.55
C LYS A 34 2.92 -16.23 17.37
N ASN A 35 2.32 -15.83 18.48
CA ASN A 35 1.19 -14.89 18.47
C ASN A 35 1.62 -13.44 18.35
N GLU A 36 2.87 -13.11 18.70
CA GLU A 36 3.43 -11.77 18.65
C GLU A 36 4.63 -11.68 17.74
N THR A 37 4.72 -10.61 16.96
CA THR A 37 5.88 -10.32 16.15
C THR A 37 6.91 -9.53 16.96
N LYS A 38 8.16 -10.02 17.00
CA LYS A 38 9.27 -9.30 17.59
C LYS A 38 10.31 -9.02 16.53
N SER A 39 10.55 -7.73 16.26
CA SER A 39 11.64 -7.35 15.36
C SER A 39 12.98 -7.43 16.08
N PRO A 40 14.04 -7.94 15.44
CA PRO A 40 15.40 -7.87 15.98
C PRO A 40 15.83 -6.42 16.24
N GLU A 41 16.56 -6.16 17.33
CA GLU A 41 16.98 -4.82 17.73
C GLU A 41 17.86 -4.13 16.67
N ASN A 42 18.67 -4.90 15.95
CA ASN A 42 19.58 -4.39 14.91
C ASN A 42 18.98 -4.38 13.50
N ARG A 43 17.66 -4.53 13.36
CA ARG A 43 17.02 -4.52 12.07
C ARG A 43 16.96 -3.09 11.51
N PRO A 44 17.40 -2.84 10.26
CA PRO A 44 17.19 -1.56 9.61
C PRO A 44 15.70 -1.17 9.60
N LYS A 45 15.42 0.13 9.63
CA LYS A 45 14.03 0.62 9.52
C LYS A 45 13.38 0.11 8.25
N TYR A 46 12.14 -0.33 8.36
CA TYR A 46 11.31 -0.63 7.18
C TYR A 46 11.00 0.68 6.45
N ILE A 47 11.30 0.71 5.16
CA ILE A 47 10.98 1.86 4.31
C ILE A 47 9.71 1.54 3.55
N TYR A 48 8.66 2.30 3.81
CA TYR A 48 7.41 2.17 3.11
C TYR A 48 7.54 2.76 1.71
N GLN A 49 7.09 2.02 0.69
CA GLN A 49 7.19 2.46 -0.69
C GLN A 49 5.89 2.17 -1.43
N VAL A 50 5.28 3.21 -1.96
CA VAL A 50 4.16 3.13 -2.89
C VAL A 50 4.62 3.71 -4.22
N PRO A 51 4.59 2.95 -5.33
CA PRO A 51 4.94 3.47 -6.65
C PRO A 51 4.09 4.68 -7.02
N LEU A 52 4.68 5.67 -7.67
CA LEU A 52 4.00 6.94 -8.03
C LEU A 52 2.68 6.70 -8.79
N GLY A 53 2.65 5.71 -9.67
CA GLY A 53 1.46 5.37 -10.45
C GLY A 53 0.28 4.82 -9.63
N PHE A 54 0.49 4.42 -8.37
CA PHE A 54 -0.58 3.98 -7.45
C PHE A 54 -1.10 5.10 -6.55
N ILE A 55 -0.44 6.26 -6.57
CA ILE A 55 -0.84 7.40 -5.74
C ILE A 55 -1.99 8.14 -6.43
N PRO A 56 -3.15 8.31 -5.77
CA PRO A 56 -4.29 9.02 -6.34
C PRO A 56 -3.91 10.45 -6.76
N GLY A 57 -4.31 10.85 -7.96
CA GLY A 57 -3.98 12.17 -8.53
C GLY A 57 -2.62 12.26 -9.23
N VAL A 58 -1.80 11.21 -9.16
CA VAL A 58 -0.52 11.11 -9.88
C VAL A 58 -0.72 10.34 -11.18
N GLY A 59 -1.10 11.04 -12.23
CA GLY A 59 -1.28 10.45 -13.56
C GLY A 59 0.00 10.42 -14.39
N GLY A 60 -0.03 9.78 -15.57
CA GLY A 60 1.14 9.61 -16.43
C GLY A 60 1.86 10.94 -16.77
N LYS A 61 1.12 12.00 -17.09
CA LYS A 61 1.71 13.34 -17.36
C LYS A 61 2.45 13.90 -16.15
N THR A 62 1.92 13.70 -14.95
CA THR A 62 2.54 14.14 -13.70
C THR A 62 3.82 13.36 -13.43
N ILE A 63 3.79 12.05 -13.66
CA ILE A 63 4.97 11.17 -13.52
C ILE A 63 6.07 11.61 -14.49
N THR A 64 5.75 11.81 -15.77
CA THR A 64 6.72 12.29 -16.76
C THR A 64 7.35 13.61 -16.32
N LYS A 65 6.53 14.59 -15.91
CA LYS A 65 7.04 15.88 -15.43
C LYS A 65 7.98 15.78 -14.24
N LEU A 66 7.64 14.91 -13.28
CA LEU A 66 8.49 14.64 -12.12
C LEU A 66 9.80 13.96 -12.50
N LEU A 67 9.76 12.97 -13.39
CA LEU A 67 10.96 12.24 -13.84
C LEU A 67 11.87 13.12 -14.69
N ASP A 68 11.33 13.97 -15.56
CA ASP A 68 12.09 14.93 -16.34
C ASP A 68 12.85 15.95 -15.46
N THR A 69 12.28 16.27 -14.28
CA THR A 69 12.87 17.24 -13.35
C THR A 69 13.84 16.56 -12.36
N PHE A 70 13.50 15.39 -11.87
CA PHE A 70 14.18 14.74 -10.73
C PHE A 70 14.83 13.40 -11.08
N GLU A 71 14.86 13.05 -12.35
CA GLU A 71 15.56 11.91 -12.96
C GLU A 71 14.96 10.54 -12.58
N THR A 72 14.77 10.25 -11.30
CA THR A 72 14.35 8.92 -10.86
C THR A 72 13.20 8.95 -9.86
N GLU A 73 12.33 7.93 -9.92
CA GLU A 73 11.26 7.72 -8.96
C GLU A 73 11.80 7.56 -7.52
N MET A 74 12.96 6.94 -7.36
CA MET A 74 13.61 6.78 -6.07
C MET A 74 14.04 8.12 -5.45
N ASN A 75 14.49 9.08 -6.26
CA ASN A 75 14.76 10.42 -5.77
C ASN A 75 13.48 11.08 -5.26
N ILE A 76 12.40 10.98 -6.04
CA ILE A 76 11.10 11.57 -5.71
C ILE A 76 10.54 10.95 -4.43
N LEU A 77 10.60 9.63 -4.28
CA LEU A 77 10.01 8.92 -3.14
C LEU A 77 10.84 9.01 -1.86
N HIS A 78 12.17 9.22 -1.92
CA HIS A 78 13.00 9.03 -0.74
C HIS A 78 13.97 10.17 -0.41
N LYS A 79 14.24 11.09 -1.35
CA LYS A 79 15.29 12.11 -1.15
C LYS A 79 14.79 13.53 -1.18
N LEU A 80 13.81 13.82 -2.02
CA LEU A 80 13.32 15.20 -2.22
C LEU A 80 12.48 15.68 -1.04
N SER A 81 12.53 16.99 -0.77
CA SER A 81 11.61 17.62 0.14
C SER A 81 10.19 17.72 -0.48
N LYS A 82 9.18 17.90 0.36
CA LYS A 82 7.82 18.17 -0.10
C LYS A 82 7.77 19.44 -0.97
N ASP A 83 8.51 20.48 -0.55
CA ASP A 83 8.50 21.79 -1.21
C ASP A 83 9.06 21.71 -2.64
N ASP A 84 10.13 20.89 -2.85
CA ASP A 84 10.67 20.66 -4.20
C ASP A 84 9.63 20.00 -5.12
N ILE A 85 8.91 19.03 -4.60
CA ILE A 85 7.86 18.32 -5.34
C ILE A 85 6.69 19.28 -5.62
N GLU A 86 6.28 20.07 -4.62
CA GLU A 86 5.19 21.04 -4.72
C GLU A 86 5.46 22.11 -5.80
N ALA A 87 6.69 22.60 -5.88
CA ALA A 87 7.08 23.57 -6.92
C ALA A 87 6.85 23.05 -8.35
N VAL A 88 6.92 21.72 -8.54
CA VAL A 88 6.76 21.10 -9.86
C VAL A 88 5.31 20.71 -10.16
N VAL A 89 4.62 20.09 -9.19
CA VAL A 89 3.30 19.46 -9.42
C VAL A 89 2.15 20.06 -8.61
N GLY A 90 2.45 21.04 -7.76
CA GLY A 90 1.49 21.72 -6.90
C GLY A 90 1.19 20.98 -5.59
N GLU A 91 0.67 21.74 -4.63
CA GLU A 91 0.46 21.34 -3.24
C GLU A 91 -0.36 20.03 -3.10
N LYS A 92 -1.46 19.92 -3.83
CA LYS A 92 -2.35 18.76 -3.72
C LYS A 92 -1.64 17.45 -4.04
N VAL A 93 -0.85 17.40 -5.10
CA VAL A 93 -0.10 16.20 -5.51
C VAL A 93 1.06 15.95 -4.59
N ALA A 94 1.78 17.00 -4.17
CA ALA A 94 2.87 16.90 -3.21
C ALA A 94 2.40 16.30 -1.86
N ASN A 95 1.24 16.74 -1.37
CA ASN A 95 0.62 16.16 -0.17
C ASN A 95 0.28 14.67 -0.32
N GLN A 96 -0.21 14.24 -1.48
CA GLN A 96 -0.49 12.82 -1.73
C GLN A 96 0.79 11.98 -1.76
N ILE A 97 1.85 12.49 -2.38
CA ILE A 97 3.15 11.81 -2.39
C ILE A 97 3.72 11.72 -0.96
N GLU A 98 3.65 12.79 -0.18
CA GLU A 98 4.12 12.79 1.21
C GLU A 98 3.34 11.83 2.10
N ASN A 99 2.02 11.75 1.97
CA ASN A 99 1.18 10.78 2.68
C ASN A 99 1.55 9.33 2.31
N ALA A 100 1.86 9.08 1.05
CA ALA A 100 2.31 7.76 0.60
C ALA A 100 3.70 7.40 1.16
N ARG A 101 4.63 8.36 1.21
CA ARG A 101 5.99 8.19 1.77
C ARG A 101 5.99 7.91 3.27
N SER A 102 5.14 8.61 4.01
CA SER A 102 5.01 8.46 5.47
C SER A 102 4.16 7.25 5.89
N GLY A 103 3.58 6.51 4.94
CA GLY A 103 2.67 5.41 5.24
C GLY A 103 1.29 5.86 5.74
N ASN A 104 0.97 7.15 5.69
CA ASN A 104 -0.32 7.72 6.13
C ASN A 104 -1.43 7.60 5.07
N CYS A 105 -1.31 6.65 4.14
CA CYS A 105 -2.34 6.37 3.15
C CYS A 105 -3.25 5.23 3.62
N GLN A 106 -4.53 5.32 3.29
CA GLN A 106 -5.44 4.20 3.45
C GLN A 106 -5.26 3.25 2.27
N VAL A 107 -5.16 1.97 2.55
CA VAL A 107 -5.05 0.93 1.53
C VAL A 107 -6.29 0.06 1.60
N GLN A 108 -7.02 -0.03 0.51
CA GLN A 108 -8.06 -1.01 0.33
C GLN A 108 -7.42 -2.32 -0.13
N SER A 109 -7.57 -3.38 0.64
CA SER A 109 -7.05 -4.70 0.28
C SER A 109 -7.61 -5.18 -1.05
N GLY A 110 -6.76 -5.81 -1.85
CA GLY A 110 -7.18 -6.54 -3.03
C GLY A 110 -7.80 -7.89 -2.68
N GLY A 111 -8.40 -8.53 -3.65
CA GLY A 111 -8.96 -9.87 -3.49
C GLY A 111 -9.57 -10.38 -4.79
N GLY A 112 -9.65 -11.71 -4.95
CA GLY A 112 -10.28 -12.31 -6.13
C GLY A 112 -9.61 -11.94 -7.46
N GLY A 113 -8.29 -11.77 -7.47
CA GLY A 113 -7.52 -11.38 -8.66
C GLY A 113 -7.42 -9.87 -8.90
N ASN A 114 -7.97 -9.04 -8.03
CA ASN A 114 -7.82 -7.60 -8.11
C ASN A 114 -6.73 -7.11 -7.14
N TYR A 115 -5.88 -6.19 -7.61
CA TYR A 115 -4.90 -5.53 -6.76
C TYR A 115 -5.54 -4.56 -5.78
N GLY A 116 -4.90 -4.37 -4.63
CA GLY A 116 -5.28 -3.34 -3.67
C GLY A 116 -5.15 -1.93 -4.26
N LYS A 117 -5.86 -0.98 -3.66
CA LYS A 117 -5.86 0.43 -4.09
C LYS A 117 -5.47 1.33 -2.94
N VAL A 118 -4.69 2.35 -3.24
CA VAL A 118 -4.43 3.45 -2.32
C VAL A 118 -5.61 4.42 -2.39
N LEU A 119 -6.16 4.76 -1.25
CA LEU A 119 -7.28 5.69 -1.14
C LEU A 119 -6.81 7.05 -0.62
N VAL A 120 -7.39 8.12 -1.14
CA VAL A 120 -7.23 9.47 -0.58
C VAL A 120 -8.00 9.51 0.72
N LYS A 121 -7.35 9.94 1.83
CA LYS A 121 -8.10 10.36 3.01
C LYS A 121 -9.02 11.51 2.59
N LYS A 122 -10.31 11.33 2.72
CA LYS A 122 -11.24 12.46 2.71
C LYS A 122 -11.13 13.11 4.09
N ASP A 123 -10.68 14.36 4.10
CA ASP A 123 -10.79 15.22 5.27
C ASP A 123 -12.27 15.43 5.63
#